data_313bf83fd9bdf4c41e028f4dcb7ff52e
#
_entry.id   313bf83fd9bdf4c41e028f4dcb7ff52e
#
_cell.length_a   1.000
_cell.length_b   1.000
_cell.length_c   1.000
_cell.angle_alpha   90.00
_cell.angle_beta   90.00
_cell.angle_gamma   90.00
#
_symmetry.space_group_name_H-M   'P 1'
#
loop_
_entity.id
_entity.type
_entity.pdbx_description
1 polymer ?
#
loop_
_entity_poly.entity_id
_entity_poly.type
_entity_poly.pdbx_seq_one_letter_code
_entity_poly.pdbx_strand_id
1 'polypeptide(L)' 'VIRKINLKVREDNVRARALYEKFGFKTEGIITRYFYIEGKFYNILEMGLEID' A
#
# COMPACT_ATOMS: atom_id res chain seq x y z
N VAL A 1 8.96 -19.75 7.78
CA VAL A 1 7.73 -19.82 6.99
C VAL A 1 7.10 -18.45 6.85
N ILE A 2 6.82 -18.07 5.63
CA ILE A 2 6.17 -16.79 5.36
C ILE A 2 4.67 -16.96 5.52
N ARG A 3 4.08 -16.21 6.45
CA ARG A 3 2.64 -16.26 6.70
C ARG A 3 1.91 -15.01 6.26
N LYS A 4 2.67 -13.97 5.95
CA LYS A 4 2.07 -12.71 5.54
C LYS A 4 3.06 -11.95 4.68
N ILE A 5 2.54 -11.33 3.63
CA ILE A 5 3.33 -10.46 2.77
C ILE A 5 2.83 -9.03 2.96
N ASN A 6 3.74 -8.13 3.28
CA ASN A 6 3.42 -6.71 3.44
C ASN A 6 4.09 -5.91 2.33
N LEU A 7 3.38 -4.88 1.86
CA LEU A 7 3.95 -3.96 0.89
C LEU A 7 3.42 -2.56 1.12
N LYS A 8 4.06 -1.60 0.49
CA LYS A 8 3.64 -0.21 0.54
C LYS A 8 3.39 0.29 -0.86
N VAL A 9 2.32 1.07 -1.02
CA VAL A 9 1.95 1.63 -2.31
C VAL A 9 1.49 3.06 -2.10
N ARG A 10 1.83 3.95 -3.04
CA ARG A 10 1.37 5.34 -2.95
C ARG A 10 -0.16 5.40 -3.07
N GLU A 11 -0.76 6.24 -2.25
CA GLU A 11 -2.22 6.36 -2.22
C GLU A 11 -2.79 6.76 -3.57
N ASP A 12 -2.08 7.60 -4.31
CA ASP A 12 -2.53 8.08 -5.61
C ASP A 12 -2.29 7.09 -6.75
N ASN A 13 -1.61 5.98 -6.48
CA ASN A 13 -1.37 4.96 -7.49
C ASN A 13 -2.54 3.99 -7.54
N VAL A 14 -3.64 4.45 -8.14
CA VAL A 14 -4.89 3.69 -8.18
C VAL A 14 -4.72 2.36 -8.91
N ARG A 15 -3.91 2.34 -9.96
CA ARG A 15 -3.68 1.12 -10.73
C ARG A 15 -2.99 0.05 -9.90
N ALA A 16 -1.96 0.42 -9.15
CA ALA A 16 -1.25 -0.55 -8.32
C ALA A 16 -2.14 -1.04 -7.18
N ARG A 17 -2.92 -0.14 -6.58
CA ARG A 17 -3.85 -0.52 -5.53
C ARG A 17 -4.87 -1.55 -6.02
N ALA A 18 -5.46 -1.29 -7.17
CA ALA A 18 -6.43 -2.20 -7.76
C ALA A 18 -5.80 -3.56 -8.06
N LEU A 19 -4.57 -3.56 -8.56
CA LEU A 19 -3.86 -4.80 -8.86
C LEU A 19 -3.64 -5.64 -7.60
N TYR A 20 -3.16 -5.00 -6.52
CA TYR A 20 -2.89 -5.72 -5.28
C TYR A 20 -4.19 -6.21 -4.64
N GLU A 21 -5.25 -5.40 -4.68
CA GLU A 21 -6.54 -5.84 -4.15
C GLU A 21 -7.07 -7.05 -4.93
N LYS A 22 -6.80 -7.10 -6.22
CA LYS A 22 -7.19 -8.25 -7.04
C LYS A 22 -6.49 -9.53 -6.60
N PHE A 23 -5.27 -9.41 -6.10
CA PHE A 23 -4.53 -10.57 -5.59
C PHE A 23 -4.88 -10.91 -4.15
N GLY A 24 -5.76 -10.16 -3.53
CA GLY A 24 -6.19 -10.43 -2.17
C GLY A 24 -5.54 -9.59 -1.10
N PHE A 25 -4.69 -8.64 -1.47
CA PHE A 25 -4.11 -7.72 -0.50
C PHE A 25 -5.19 -6.79 0.04
N LYS A 26 -5.09 -6.48 1.32
CA LYS A 26 -6.01 -5.57 1.98
C LYS A 26 -5.24 -4.38 2.53
N THR A 27 -5.86 -3.20 2.49
CA THR A 27 -5.28 -2.01 3.09
C THR A 27 -5.34 -2.14 4.61
N GLU A 28 -4.18 -2.04 5.25
CA GLU A 28 -4.09 -2.18 6.71
C GLU A 28 -3.86 -0.86 7.42
N GLY A 29 -3.33 0.12 6.71
CA GLY A 29 -3.10 1.42 7.31
C GLY A 29 -2.65 2.44 6.28
N ILE A 30 -2.62 3.69 6.71
CA ILE A 30 -2.19 4.81 5.88
C ILE A 30 -1.11 5.58 6.65
N ILE A 31 0.03 5.80 6.00
CA ILE A 31 1.07 6.66 6.54
C ILE A 31 0.97 7.99 5.83
N THR A 32 0.61 9.04 6.56
CA THR A 32 0.44 10.36 5.96
C THR A 32 1.79 11.07 5.83
N ARG A 33 1.89 11.94 4.83
CA ARG A 33 3.07 12.78 4.59
C ARG A 33 4.35 11.95 4.50
N TYR A 34 4.27 10.81 3.85
CA TYR A 34 5.41 9.91 3.73
C TYR A 34 6.44 10.42 2.74
N PHE A 35 5.98 10.99 1.62
CA PHE A 35 6.85 11.60 0.62
C PHE A 35 6.54 13.07 0.47
N TYR A 36 7.58 13.86 0.23
CA TYR A 36 7.45 15.26 -0.14
C TYR A 36 8.16 15.46 -1.48
N ILE A 37 7.37 15.69 -2.52
CA ILE A 37 7.89 15.82 -3.88
C ILE A 37 7.28 17.08 -4.50
N GLU A 38 8.16 17.99 -4.95
CA GLU A 38 7.75 19.20 -5.66
C GLU A 38 6.64 19.98 -4.95
N GLY A 39 6.80 20.16 -3.65
CA GLY A 39 5.88 20.95 -2.86
C GLY A 39 4.60 20.23 -2.46
N LYS A 40 4.50 18.94 -2.72
CA LYS A 40 3.30 18.19 -2.39
C LYS A 40 3.65 16.96 -1.54
N PHE A 41 2.85 16.73 -0.53
CA PHE A 41 2.97 15.53 0.29
C PHE A 41 2.16 14.39 -0.30
N TYR A 42 2.70 13.18 -0.19
CA TYR A 42 2.02 11.97 -0.63
C TYR A 42 1.92 10.99 0.52
N ASN A 43 0.80 10.32 0.58
CA ASN A 43 0.56 9.30 1.59
C ASN A 43 0.91 7.92 1.04
N ILE A 44 1.23 7.01 1.93
CA ILE A 44 1.51 5.62 1.59
C ILE A 44 0.46 4.73 2.25
N LEU A 45 -0.05 3.80 1.47
CA LEU A 45 -0.92 2.75 2.01
C LEU A 45 -0.08 1.53 2.33
N GLU A 46 -0.29 0.97 3.51
CA GLU A 46 0.28 -0.32 3.86
C GLU A 46 -0.74 -1.39 3.53
N MET A 47 -0.35 -2.34 2.71
CA MET A 47 -1.22 -3.43 2.30
C MET A 47 -0.60 -4.76 2.72
N GLY A 48 -1.45 -5.70 3.06
CA GLY A 48 -0.99 -7.01 3.50
C GLY A 48 -1.82 -8.13 2.91
N LEU A 49 -1.16 -9.26 2.72
CA LEU A 49 -1.79 -10.49 2.27
C LEU A 49 -1.43 -11.59 3.25
N GLU A 50 -2.43 -12.14 3.89
CA GLU A 50 -2.24 -13.28 4.77
C GLU A 50 -2.24 -14.56 3.95
N ILE A 51 -1.22 -15.38 4.16
CA ILE A 51 -1.03 -16.59 3.36
C ILE A 51 -1.67 -17.79 4.03
N ASP A 52 -1.66 -17.83 5.37
CA ASP A 52 -2.33 -18.91 6.11
C ASP A 52 -3.07 -18.46 7.35
#